data_34869621e74c69bf9b482a264a3fcb26
#
_entry.id   34869621e74c69bf9b482a264a3fcb26
#
_cell.length_a   1.000
_cell.length_b   1.000
_cell.length_c   1.000
_cell.angle_alpha   90.00
_cell.angle_beta   90.00
_cell.angle_gamma   90.00
#
_symmetry.space_group_name_H-M   'P 1'
#
loop_
_entity.id
_entity.type
_entity.pdbx_description
1 polymer ?
#
loop_
_entity_poly.entity_id
_entity_poly.type
_entity_poly.pdbx_seq_one_letter_code
_entity_poly.pdbx_strand_id
1 'polypeptide(L)'
;MKKFLFTMVCAMTTICAFAQDGKLTINAGFLFPSTLNATIGYEHPLSYGNAVEVFAEMGDHWQTPACHRFWKGYYWDGGWVYKHRLVRYKNGMLRFRFGPQFGATQRKFFLGIEGGFEYNYMFQNGWEFALIQKNNVNFIHGDTFRNGLLIGMKIPF
;
A
#
# COMPACT_ATOMS: atom_id res chain seq x y z
N MET A 1 -25.81 8.89 9.68
CA MET A 1 -24.87 9.55 8.77
C MET A 1 -24.01 10.62 9.45
N LYS A 2 -24.58 11.63 10.16
CA LYS A 2 -23.80 12.70 10.82
C LYS A 2 -22.77 12.20 11.86
N LYS A 3 -23.09 11.16 12.65
CA LYS A 3 -22.15 10.58 13.63
C LYS A 3 -20.96 9.88 12.96
N PHE A 4 -21.18 9.20 11.83
CA PHE A 4 -20.12 8.54 11.08
C PHE A 4 -19.16 9.56 10.46
N LEU A 5 -19.70 10.65 9.89
CA LEU A 5 -18.88 11.74 9.33
C LEU A 5 -18.03 12.41 10.42
N PHE A 6 -18.60 12.64 11.59
CA PHE A 6 -17.87 13.22 12.72
C PHE A 6 -16.74 12.31 13.22
N THR A 7 -16.99 11.00 13.35
CA THR A 7 -15.95 10.02 13.72
C THR A 7 -14.84 9.96 12.68
N MET A 8 -15.19 10.03 11.40
CA MET A 8 -14.21 10.05 10.32
C MET A 8 -13.36 11.32 10.32
N VAL A 9 -13.96 12.48 10.56
CA VAL A 9 -13.24 13.76 10.70
C VAL A 9 -12.33 13.74 11.93
N CYS A 10 -12.79 13.25 13.09
CA CYS A 10 -11.96 13.12 14.29
C CYS A 10 -10.79 12.14 14.07
N ALA A 11 -11.01 11.02 13.37
CA ALA A 11 -9.94 10.10 13.01
C ALA A 11 -8.91 10.74 12.09
N MET A 12 -9.34 11.52 11.09
CA MET A 12 -8.44 12.26 10.21
C MET A 12 -7.64 13.34 10.95
N THR A 13 -8.26 14.07 11.87
CA THR A 13 -7.56 15.11 12.66
C THR A 13 -6.54 14.51 13.63
N THR A 14 -6.82 13.37 14.23
CA THR A 14 -5.83 12.65 15.07
C THR A 14 -4.65 12.14 14.23
N ILE A 15 -4.87 11.63 13.03
CA ILE A 15 -3.79 11.23 12.13
C ILE A 15 -2.91 12.44 11.76
N CYS A 16 -3.49 13.59 11.47
CA CYS A 16 -2.74 14.82 11.19
C CYS A 16 -1.92 15.33 12.38
N ALA A 17 -2.38 15.15 13.62
CA ALA A 17 -1.64 15.59 14.81
C ALA A 17 -0.38 14.76 15.10
N PHE A 18 -0.30 13.53 14.60
CA PHE A 18 0.90 12.67 14.68
C PHE A 18 1.82 12.80 13.47
N ALA A 19 1.51 13.68 12.51
CA ALA A 19 2.11 13.72 11.19
C ALA A 19 3.36 14.61 11.06
N GLN A 20 4.01 15.01 12.16
CA GLN A 20 5.13 15.97 12.10
C GLN A 20 6.33 15.52 11.24
N ASP A 21 6.46 14.21 10.92
CA ASP A 21 7.53 13.68 10.06
C ASP A 21 7.02 12.62 9.06
N GLY A 22 5.73 12.57 8.82
CA GLY A 22 5.11 11.55 7.98
C GLY A 22 5.22 11.83 6.49
N LYS A 23 4.95 10.79 5.69
CA LYS A 23 4.91 10.87 4.23
C LYS A 23 3.61 10.28 3.70
N LEU A 24 2.94 11.01 2.81
CA LEU A 24 1.88 10.46 1.99
C LEU A 24 2.50 9.57 0.92
N THR A 25 2.04 8.34 0.81
CA THR A 25 2.47 7.40 -0.23
C THR A 25 1.34 7.21 -1.24
N ILE A 26 1.67 7.30 -2.53
CA ILE A 26 0.74 7.04 -3.63
C ILE A 26 1.47 6.12 -4.60
N ASN A 27 0.93 4.92 -4.80
CA ASN A 27 1.56 3.92 -5.67
C ASN A 27 0.52 3.34 -6.63
N ALA A 28 1.00 2.92 -7.79
CA ALA A 28 0.18 2.18 -8.77
C ALA A 28 1.05 1.15 -9.49
N GLY A 29 0.45 0.09 -9.95
CA GLY A 29 1.16 -0.96 -10.67
C GLY A 29 0.33 -2.16 -11.01
N PHE A 30 1.01 -3.24 -11.29
CA PHE A 30 0.39 -4.50 -11.67
C PHE A 30 0.75 -5.61 -10.68
N LEU A 31 -0.28 -6.37 -10.29
CA LEU A 31 -0.13 -7.63 -9.58
C LEU A 31 -0.50 -8.77 -10.51
N PHE A 32 0.38 -9.76 -10.61
CA PHE A 32 0.09 -10.99 -11.33
C PHE A 32 -0.92 -11.85 -10.55
N PRO A 33 -1.90 -12.52 -11.18
CA PRO A 33 -1.97 -12.78 -12.63
C PRO A 33 -2.75 -11.75 -13.46
N SER A 34 -3.21 -10.67 -13.12
CA SER A 34 -3.93 -9.73 -14.00
C SER A 34 -4.68 -8.67 -13.20
N THR A 35 -4.02 -8.05 -12.26
CA THR A 35 -4.65 -7.05 -11.40
C THR A 35 -3.96 -5.70 -11.57
N LEU A 36 -4.70 -4.69 -11.96
CA LEU A 36 -4.28 -3.30 -11.84
C LEU A 36 -4.51 -2.88 -10.38
N ASN A 37 -3.52 -2.24 -9.79
CA ASN A 37 -3.52 -1.92 -8.38
C ASN A 37 -3.16 -0.46 -8.16
N ALA A 38 -3.86 0.20 -7.24
CA ALA A 38 -3.54 1.52 -6.76
C ALA A 38 -3.61 1.55 -5.23
N THR A 39 -2.60 2.15 -4.62
CA THR A 39 -2.45 2.22 -3.16
C THR A 39 -2.23 3.66 -2.72
N ILE A 40 -2.91 4.05 -1.68
CA ILE A 40 -2.65 5.28 -0.93
C ILE A 40 -2.32 4.92 0.50
N GLY A 41 -1.31 5.55 1.09
CA GLY A 41 -0.90 5.25 2.45
C GLY A 41 -0.27 6.44 3.16
N TYR A 42 -0.09 6.25 4.45
CA TYR A 42 0.64 7.13 5.32
C TYR A 42 1.82 6.38 5.93
N GLU A 43 3.03 6.83 5.64
CA GLU A 43 4.27 6.27 6.18
C GLU A 43 4.78 7.14 7.34
N HIS A 44 4.93 6.53 8.51
CA HIS A 44 5.57 7.15 9.66
C HIS A 44 7.00 6.62 9.79
N PRO A 45 8.02 7.50 9.72
CA PRO A 45 9.41 7.09 9.88
C PRO A 45 9.68 6.68 11.32
N LEU A 46 10.47 5.62 11.48
CA LEU A 46 11.01 5.14 12.75
C LEU A 46 12.53 5.32 12.80
N SER A 47 13.10 5.02 13.94
CA SER A 47 14.55 5.06 14.13
C SER A 47 15.31 4.17 13.13
N TYR A 48 16.51 4.57 12.80
CA TYR A 48 17.43 3.84 11.91
C TYR A 48 16.96 3.66 10.47
N GLY A 49 16.01 4.48 9.99
CA GLY A 49 15.48 4.42 8.63
C GLY A 49 14.44 3.32 8.40
N ASN A 50 13.98 2.68 9.46
CA ASN A 50 12.78 1.86 9.45
C ASN A 50 11.54 2.75 9.33
N ALA A 51 10.39 2.16 9.00
CA ALA A 51 9.12 2.88 8.96
C ALA A 51 7.95 1.94 9.20
N VAL A 52 6.81 2.51 9.52
CA VAL A 52 5.50 1.84 9.49
C VAL A 52 4.62 2.59 8.52
N GLU A 53 3.94 1.87 7.66
CA GLU A 53 2.96 2.44 6.72
C GLU A 53 1.59 1.82 6.99
N VAL A 54 0.58 2.68 7.10
CA VAL A 54 -0.83 2.28 7.03
C VAL A 54 -1.31 2.62 5.63
N PHE A 55 -1.97 1.69 4.96
CA PHE A 55 -2.38 1.84 3.58
C PHE A 55 -3.81 1.40 3.34
N ALA A 56 -4.40 1.97 2.30
CA ALA A 56 -5.62 1.50 1.66
C ALA A 56 -5.32 1.25 0.18
N GLU A 57 -5.85 0.18 -0.33
CA GLU A 57 -5.58 -0.30 -1.68
C GLU A 57 -6.88 -0.60 -2.40
N MET A 58 -6.89 -0.34 -3.68
CA MET A 58 -7.94 -0.73 -4.60
C MET A 58 -7.31 -1.43 -5.79
N GLY A 59 -7.87 -2.55 -6.18
CA GLY A 59 -7.46 -3.27 -7.38
C GLY A 59 -8.64 -3.71 -8.21
N ASP A 60 -8.40 -3.80 -9.51
CA ASP A 60 -9.35 -4.37 -10.47
C ASP A 60 -8.72 -5.59 -11.14
N HIS A 61 -9.41 -6.72 -11.04
CA HIS A 61 -8.92 -7.97 -11.59
C HIS A 61 -9.35 -8.09 -13.05
N TRP A 62 -8.39 -7.93 -13.91
CA TRP A 62 -8.54 -7.97 -15.36
C TRP A 62 -8.54 -9.42 -15.86
N GLN A 63 -9.68 -10.05 -15.90
CA GLN A 63 -9.81 -11.40 -16.46
C GLN A 63 -10.11 -11.36 -17.95
N THR A 64 -9.25 -12.01 -18.72
CA THR A 64 -9.35 -12.54 -20.09
C THR A 64 -10.13 -11.75 -21.16
N PRO A 65 -9.67 -11.77 -22.42
CA PRO A 65 -10.19 -10.95 -23.54
C PRO A 65 -11.68 -11.06 -23.85
N ALA A 66 -12.36 -12.10 -23.35
CA ALA A 66 -13.80 -12.33 -23.56
C ALA A 66 -14.72 -11.55 -22.60
N CYS A 67 -14.18 -10.94 -21.55
CA CYS A 67 -14.96 -10.17 -20.57
C CYS A 67 -14.39 -8.75 -20.38
N HIS A 68 -14.46 -7.93 -21.41
CA HIS A 68 -14.09 -6.51 -21.39
C HIS A 68 -14.98 -5.62 -20.50
N ARG A 69 -15.34 -6.07 -19.32
CA ARG A 69 -16.04 -5.23 -18.36
C ARG A 69 -15.11 -4.87 -17.23
N PHE A 70 -14.41 -3.73 -17.37
CA PHE A 70 -13.84 -3.03 -16.23
C PHE A 70 -14.88 -2.98 -15.11
N TRP A 71 -14.47 -3.13 -13.84
CA TRP A 71 -15.31 -3.05 -12.65
C TRP A 71 -16.09 -4.32 -12.23
N LYS A 72 -15.88 -5.46 -12.86
CA LYS A 72 -16.49 -6.71 -12.36
C LYS A 72 -15.63 -7.49 -11.36
N GLY A 73 -14.36 -7.16 -11.27
CA GLY A 73 -13.38 -7.86 -10.44
C GLY A 73 -12.70 -6.97 -9.41
N TYR A 74 -13.30 -5.84 -9.02
CA TYR A 74 -12.66 -4.97 -8.06
C TYR A 74 -12.63 -5.57 -6.65
N TYR A 75 -11.57 -5.30 -5.96
CA TYR A 75 -11.42 -5.52 -4.54
C TYR A 75 -10.89 -4.23 -3.90
N TRP A 76 -11.10 -4.12 -2.62
CA TRP A 76 -10.44 -3.13 -1.80
C TRP A 76 -9.83 -3.83 -0.59
N ASP A 77 -8.71 -3.35 -0.15
CA ASP A 77 -8.08 -3.81 1.07
C ASP A 77 -7.35 -2.67 1.78
N GLY A 78 -6.89 -2.96 2.95
CA GLY A 78 -6.08 -2.09 3.75
C GLY A 78 -5.30 -2.89 4.78
N GLY A 79 -4.32 -2.25 5.34
CA GLY A 79 -3.47 -2.89 6.32
C GLY A 79 -2.39 -1.97 6.82
N TRP A 80 -1.45 -2.56 7.50
CA TRP A 80 -0.22 -1.87 7.85
C TRP A 80 0.98 -2.75 7.56
N VAL A 81 2.09 -2.14 7.17
CA VAL A 81 3.35 -2.83 6.93
C VAL A 81 4.47 -2.19 7.73
N TYR A 82 5.29 -3.02 8.32
CA TYR A 82 6.56 -2.62 8.86
C TYR A 82 7.62 -2.70 7.77
N LYS A 83 8.44 -1.66 7.66
CA LYS A 83 9.49 -1.52 6.66
C LYS A 83 10.84 -1.52 7.36
N HIS A 84 11.60 -2.58 7.18
CA HIS A 84 12.94 -2.73 7.72
C HIS A 84 13.98 -2.28 6.71
N ARG A 85 14.85 -1.35 7.10
CA ARG A 85 15.95 -0.90 6.24
C ARG A 85 17.00 -1.99 6.09
N LEU A 86 17.28 -2.39 4.87
CA LEU A 86 18.35 -3.33 4.53
C LEU A 86 19.63 -2.60 4.18
N VAL A 87 19.56 -1.69 3.21
CA VAL A 87 20.72 -0.95 2.70
C VAL A 87 20.34 0.49 2.44
N ARG A 88 21.27 1.39 2.72
CA ARG A 88 21.20 2.80 2.33
C ARG A 88 22.51 3.20 1.65
N TYR A 89 22.40 3.77 0.46
CA TYR A 89 23.54 4.30 -0.28
C TYR A 89 23.18 5.63 -0.91
N LYS A 90 23.85 6.70 -0.50
CA LYS A 90 23.55 8.07 -0.92
C LYS A 90 22.06 8.40 -0.75
N ASN A 91 21.39 8.67 -1.86
CA ASN A 91 19.96 9.00 -1.90
C ASN A 91 19.05 7.76 -2.07
N GLY A 92 19.65 6.59 -2.27
CA GLY A 92 18.91 5.33 -2.44
C GLY A 92 18.79 4.56 -1.12
N MET A 93 17.65 3.93 -0.90
CA MET A 93 17.40 3.08 0.25
C MET A 93 16.58 1.85 -0.15
N LEU A 94 17.05 0.68 0.24
CA LEU A 94 16.33 -0.58 0.08
C LEU A 94 15.75 -0.99 1.42
N ARG A 95 14.45 -1.31 1.43
CA ARG A 95 13.73 -1.80 2.61
C ARG A 95 13.06 -3.14 2.31
N PHE A 96 12.98 -3.99 3.30
CA PHE A 96 12.07 -5.13 3.33
C PHE A 96 10.79 -4.69 4.01
N ARG A 97 9.63 -4.98 3.41
CA ARG A 97 8.31 -4.64 3.93
C ARG A 97 7.50 -5.90 4.20
N PHE A 98 6.78 -5.92 5.31
CA PHE A 98 5.85 -7.00 5.63
C PHE A 98 4.78 -6.54 6.62
N GLY A 99 3.61 -7.15 6.54
CA GLY A 99 2.51 -6.86 7.46
C GLY A 99 1.21 -7.54 7.08
N PRO A 100 0.22 -7.48 7.96
CA PRO A 100 -1.11 -8.00 7.69
C PRO A 100 -1.89 -7.07 6.76
N GLN A 101 -2.75 -7.68 5.97
CA GLN A 101 -3.75 -7.01 5.13
C GLN A 101 -5.11 -7.68 5.30
N PHE A 102 -6.16 -6.88 5.17
CA PHE A 102 -7.53 -7.34 5.20
C PHE A 102 -8.36 -6.54 4.20
N GLY A 103 -9.30 -7.19 3.60
CA GLY A 103 -10.10 -6.54 2.56
C GLY A 103 -11.31 -7.34 2.16
N ALA A 104 -11.96 -6.89 1.12
CA ALA A 104 -13.10 -7.57 0.55
C ALA A 104 -13.12 -7.47 -0.98
N THR A 105 -13.54 -8.54 -1.58
CA THR A 105 -14.02 -8.58 -2.95
C THR A 105 -15.52 -8.32 -2.95
N GLN A 106 -16.15 -8.25 -4.13
CA GLN A 106 -17.61 -8.08 -4.24
C GLN A 106 -18.44 -9.11 -3.46
N ARG A 107 -17.88 -10.26 -3.11
CA ARG A 107 -18.63 -11.40 -2.53
C ARG A 107 -18.05 -11.93 -1.23
N LYS A 108 -16.78 -11.66 -0.93
CA LYS A 108 -16.08 -12.33 0.16
C LYS A 108 -15.06 -11.40 0.80
N PHE A 109 -14.99 -11.47 2.12
CA PHE A 109 -13.91 -10.91 2.90
C PHE A 109 -12.66 -11.78 2.78
N PHE A 110 -11.48 -11.19 2.77
CA PHE A 110 -10.22 -11.91 2.82
C PHE A 110 -9.28 -11.33 3.89
N LEU A 111 -8.41 -12.19 4.36
CA LEU A 111 -7.33 -11.86 5.29
C LEU A 111 -6.04 -12.45 4.73
N GLY A 112 -4.97 -11.66 4.78
CA GLY A 112 -3.69 -12.10 4.26
C GLY A 112 -2.51 -11.38 4.90
N ILE A 113 -1.35 -11.67 4.36
CA ILE A 113 -0.11 -10.95 4.66
C ILE A 113 0.47 -10.39 3.38
N GLU A 114 1.05 -9.22 3.51
CA GLU A 114 1.85 -8.59 2.47
C GLU A 114 3.32 -8.70 2.84
N GLY A 115 4.18 -8.97 1.85
CA GLY A 115 5.63 -8.95 2.01
C GLY A 115 6.32 -8.59 0.71
N GLY A 116 7.52 -8.02 0.80
CA GLY A 116 8.26 -7.65 -0.41
C GLY A 116 9.42 -6.70 -0.16
N PHE A 117 9.89 -6.11 -1.24
CA PHE A 117 11.00 -5.17 -1.21
C PHE A 117 10.55 -3.82 -1.75
N GLU A 118 11.09 -2.78 -1.16
CA GLU A 118 10.83 -1.40 -1.56
C GLU A 118 12.15 -0.68 -1.73
N TYR A 119 12.41 -0.20 -2.94
CA TYR A 119 13.51 0.71 -3.22
C TYR A 119 12.99 2.13 -3.27
N ASN A 120 13.61 3.04 -2.50
CA ASN A 120 13.29 4.45 -2.46
C ASN A 120 14.48 5.26 -2.95
N TYR A 121 14.21 6.25 -3.77
CA TYR A 121 15.19 7.27 -4.17
C TYR A 121 14.71 8.65 -3.72
N MET A 122 15.48 9.29 -2.84
CA MET A 122 15.16 10.60 -2.27
C MET A 122 15.67 11.71 -3.16
N PHE A 123 14.79 12.61 -3.56
CA PHE A 123 15.12 13.83 -4.27
C PHE A 123 15.55 14.94 -3.30
N GLN A 124 16.17 15.99 -3.83
CA GLN A 124 16.63 17.14 -3.02
C GLN A 124 15.50 17.91 -2.32
N ASN A 125 14.30 17.88 -2.87
CA ASN A 125 13.10 18.51 -2.31
C ASN A 125 12.41 17.66 -1.21
N GLY A 126 12.99 16.54 -0.82
CA GLY A 126 12.44 15.64 0.20
C GLY A 126 11.42 14.63 -0.33
N TRP A 127 10.98 14.73 -1.58
CA TRP A 127 10.13 13.70 -2.20
C TRP A 127 10.92 12.42 -2.41
N GLU A 128 10.24 11.28 -2.43
CA GLU A 128 10.86 10.00 -2.74
C GLU A 128 10.12 9.31 -3.88
N PHE A 129 10.87 8.84 -4.86
CA PHE A 129 10.38 7.84 -5.80
C PHE A 129 10.44 6.47 -5.15
N ALA A 130 9.40 5.68 -5.29
CA ALA A 130 9.31 4.32 -4.75
C ALA A 130 9.12 3.30 -5.87
N LEU A 131 9.89 2.22 -5.82
CA LEU A 131 9.68 1.01 -6.60
C LEU A 131 9.44 -0.13 -5.62
N ILE A 132 8.28 -0.77 -5.71
CA ILE A 132 7.82 -1.76 -4.74
C ILE A 132 7.60 -3.09 -5.46
N GLN A 133 8.32 -4.11 -5.04
CA GLN A 133 8.01 -5.49 -5.36
C GLN A 133 7.12 -6.02 -4.24
N LYS A 134 5.89 -6.37 -4.56
CA LYS A 134 4.84 -6.74 -3.63
C LYS A 134 4.44 -8.20 -3.82
N ASN A 135 4.31 -8.92 -2.70
CA ASN A 135 3.74 -10.27 -2.65
C ASN A 135 2.63 -10.29 -1.61
N ASN A 136 1.48 -10.77 -1.99
CA ASN A 136 0.34 -10.95 -1.10
C ASN A 136 -0.01 -12.43 -1.01
N VAL A 137 -0.17 -12.92 0.20
CA VAL A 137 -0.64 -14.28 0.48
C VAL A 137 -1.94 -14.18 1.27
N ASN A 138 -3.04 -14.63 0.67
CA ASN A 138 -4.35 -14.61 1.31
C ASN A 138 -4.67 -15.99 1.89
N PHE A 139 -5.06 -16.03 3.16
CA PHE A 139 -5.37 -17.27 3.89
C PHE A 139 -6.85 -17.62 3.84
N ILE A 140 -7.72 -16.62 3.75
CA ILE A 140 -9.17 -16.76 3.79
C ILE A 140 -9.74 -16.08 2.56
N HIS A 141 -10.27 -16.86 1.63
CA HIS A 141 -10.90 -16.43 0.38
C HIS A 141 -10.00 -15.49 -0.49
N GLY A 142 -10.27 -15.43 -1.77
CA GLY A 142 -9.51 -14.65 -2.75
C GLY A 142 -8.41 -15.47 -3.43
N ASP A 143 -7.63 -14.82 -4.27
CA ASP A 143 -6.46 -15.45 -4.90
C ASP A 143 -5.40 -15.71 -3.82
N THR A 144 -4.99 -16.94 -3.68
CA THR A 144 -4.07 -17.38 -2.63
C THR A 144 -2.74 -16.62 -2.68
N PHE A 145 -2.28 -16.28 -3.87
CA PHE A 145 -1.02 -15.59 -4.07
C PHE A 145 -1.11 -14.56 -5.19
N ARG A 146 -0.62 -13.35 -4.91
CA ARG A 146 -0.44 -12.28 -5.88
C ARG A 146 0.95 -11.71 -5.73
N ASN A 147 1.64 -11.48 -6.83
CA ASN A 147 2.91 -10.78 -6.82
C ASN A 147 2.95 -9.73 -7.92
N GLY A 148 3.75 -8.70 -7.75
CA GLY A 148 3.89 -7.69 -8.78
C GLY A 148 4.80 -6.54 -8.41
N LEU A 149 4.75 -5.54 -9.28
CA LEU A 149 5.54 -4.33 -9.16
C LEU A 149 4.62 -3.11 -9.15
N LEU A 150 4.88 -2.22 -8.18
CA LEU A 150 4.27 -0.91 -8.12
C LEU A 150 5.35 0.16 -8.18
N ILE A 151 4.99 1.26 -8.79
CA ILE A 151 5.77 2.49 -8.77
C ILE A 151 4.97 3.57 -8.08
N GLY A 152 5.65 4.47 -7.40
CA GLY A 152 4.97 5.53 -6.68
C GLY A 152 5.84 6.67 -6.22
N MET A 153 5.19 7.57 -5.53
CA MET A 153 5.81 8.75 -4.95
C MET A 153 5.44 8.87 -3.47
N LYS A 154 6.39 9.36 -2.69
CA LYS A 154 6.19 9.73 -1.29
C LYS A 154 6.40 11.21 -1.13
N ILE A 155 5.44 11.86 -0.56
CA ILE A 155 5.36 13.31 -0.37
C ILE A 155 5.48 13.59 1.12
N PRO A 156 6.53 14.30 1.59
CA PRO A 156 6.65 14.68 2.99
C PRO A 156 5.62 15.74 3.35
N PHE A 157 5.17 15.73 4.59
CA PHE A 157 4.33 16.77 5.19
C PHE A 157 5.17 17.74 5.99
#